data_afbe8dc701f2bfd66ba160858e5d83b0
#
_entry.id   afbe8dc701f2bfd66ba160858e5d83b0
#
_cell.length_a   1.000
_cell.length_b   1.000
_cell.length_c   1.000
_cell.angle_alpha   90.00
_cell.angle_beta   90.00
_cell.angle_gamma   90.00
#
_symmetry.space_group_name_H-M   'P 1'
#
loop_
_entity.id
_entity.type
_entity.pdbx_description
1 polymer ?
#
loop_
_entity_poly.entity_id
_entity_poly.type
_entity_poly.pdbx_seq_one_letter_code
_entity_poly.pdbx_strand_id
1 'polypeptide(L)'
;MVRNTSLIVCLALATLTAGCSNAPAPPPDTRADDVQAVKDIEAASLKDAAAKDADKWASYFAEDASGLFPGDEMLNGKAAIKAAMATYFADPNFSMTLQSTRAMASKGGDMAYSQGTYTMTVTNPKTQKPMTHKGKYLTVYTKQADGSWKAVADTFNSDSPM
;
A
#
# COMPACT_ATOMS: atom_id res chain seq x y z
N MET A 1 55.34 -76.89 -14.74
CA MET A 1 55.46 -75.58 -14.04
C MET A 1 54.36 -74.69 -14.58
N VAL A 2 53.27 -74.56 -13.88
CA VAL A 2 52.13 -73.73 -14.31
C VAL A 2 51.97 -72.58 -13.25
N ARG A 3 52.17 -71.35 -13.73
CA ARG A 3 52.02 -70.16 -12.89
C ARG A 3 50.65 -69.65 -13.02
N ASN A 4 49.87 -69.73 -11.93
CA ASN A 4 48.58 -69.12 -11.79
C ASN A 4 48.75 -67.63 -11.50
N THR A 5 48.21 -66.78 -12.34
CA THR A 5 48.12 -65.35 -12.10
C THR A 5 46.69 -65.01 -11.68
N SER A 6 46.50 -64.73 -10.39
CA SER A 6 45.21 -64.28 -9.86
C SER A 6 44.99 -62.83 -10.20
N LEU A 7 43.95 -62.54 -10.96
CA LEU A 7 43.49 -61.16 -11.28
C LEU A 7 42.56 -60.71 -10.16
N ILE A 8 43.01 -59.68 -9.35
CA ILE A 8 42.18 -59.04 -8.34
C ILE A 8 41.40 -57.91 -9.05
N VAL A 9 40.10 -58.08 -9.19
CA VAL A 9 39.20 -57.03 -9.67
C VAL A 9 38.77 -56.19 -8.46
N CYS A 10 39.28 -54.96 -8.30
CA CYS A 10 38.81 -53.99 -7.32
C CYS A 10 37.53 -53.34 -7.83
N LEU A 11 36.40 -53.68 -7.23
CA LEU A 11 35.11 -53.06 -7.46
C LEU A 11 35.03 -51.79 -6.62
N ALA A 12 35.19 -50.62 -7.26
CA ALA A 12 35.03 -49.33 -6.61
C ALA A 12 33.52 -49.00 -6.48
N LEU A 13 33.03 -49.08 -5.25
CA LEU A 13 31.63 -48.65 -4.91
C LEU A 13 31.63 -47.12 -4.81
N ALA A 14 31.10 -46.44 -5.83
CA ALA A 14 30.84 -45.00 -5.79
C ALA A 14 29.55 -44.75 -4.98
N THR A 15 29.71 -44.28 -3.74
CA THR A 15 28.58 -43.82 -2.90
C THR A 15 28.16 -42.45 -3.39
N LEU A 16 27.04 -42.36 -4.11
CA LEU A 16 26.36 -41.08 -4.38
C LEU A 16 25.72 -40.60 -3.05
N THR A 17 26.39 -39.65 -2.40
CA THR A 17 25.73 -38.87 -1.32
C THR A 17 24.79 -37.87 -1.98
N ALA A 18 23.47 -38.17 -1.98
CA ALA A 18 22.45 -37.20 -2.30
C ALA A 18 22.47 -36.13 -1.18
N GLY A 19 23.14 -35.01 -1.46
CA GLY A 19 23.07 -33.83 -0.63
C GLY A 19 21.68 -33.25 -0.68
N CYS A 20 20.86 -33.49 0.34
CA CYS A 20 19.63 -32.74 0.56
C CYS A 20 20.04 -31.28 0.81
N SER A 21 19.92 -30.43 -0.21
CA SER A 21 20.03 -28.99 0.00
C SER A 21 18.83 -28.56 0.85
N ASN A 22 19.04 -28.26 2.12
CA ASN A 22 18.07 -27.57 2.96
C ASN A 22 17.91 -26.16 2.39
N ALA A 23 17.03 -26.00 1.40
CA ALA A 23 16.58 -24.67 1.00
C ALA A 23 15.90 -24.03 2.23
N PRO A 24 16.24 -22.78 2.59
CA PRO A 24 15.57 -22.10 3.67
C PRO A 24 14.05 -22.10 3.42
N ALA A 25 13.28 -22.31 4.49
CA ALA A 25 11.81 -22.25 4.40
C ALA A 25 11.39 -20.89 3.79
N PRO A 26 10.41 -20.88 2.89
CA PRO A 26 9.92 -19.63 2.34
C PRO A 26 9.45 -18.71 3.49
N PRO A 27 9.61 -17.38 3.36
CA PRO A 27 9.13 -16.45 4.36
C PRO A 27 7.62 -16.63 4.58
N PRO A 28 7.12 -16.36 5.79
CA PRO A 28 5.70 -16.49 6.09
C PRO A 28 4.86 -15.57 5.20
N ASP A 29 3.66 -16.01 4.88
CA ASP A 29 2.70 -15.19 4.11
C ASP A 29 2.06 -14.16 5.06
N THR A 30 2.41 -12.89 4.90
CA THR A 30 1.95 -11.78 5.73
C THR A 30 0.78 -11.00 5.12
N ARG A 31 0.24 -11.42 3.97
CA ARG A 31 -0.77 -10.65 3.22
C ARG A 31 -1.99 -10.26 4.04
N ALA A 32 -2.45 -11.11 4.93
CA ALA A 32 -3.61 -10.80 5.77
C ALA A 32 -3.31 -9.66 6.76
N ASP A 33 -2.15 -9.72 7.42
CA ASP A 33 -1.70 -8.70 8.36
C ASP A 33 -1.40 -7.37 7.65
N ASP A 34 -0.80 -7.44 6.47
CA ASP A 34 -0.49 -6.28 5.63
C ASP A 34 -1.78 -5.58 5.15
N VAL A 35 -2.79 -6.34 4.75
CA VAL A 35 -4.13 -5.80 4.41
C VAL A 35 -4.78 -5.14 5.63
N GLN A 36 -4.66 -5.74 6.81
CA GLN A 36 -5.21 -5.14 8.03
C GLN A 36 -4.48 -3.83 8.36
N ALA A 37 -3.15 -3.81 8.26
CA ALA A 37 -2.35 -2.61 8.51
C ALA A 37 -2.77 -1.42 7.63
N VAL A 38 -2.99 -1.64 6.32
CA VAL A 38 -3.43 -0.53 5.44
C VAL A 38 -4.86 -0.08 5.73
N LYS A 39 -5.76 -0.98 6.14
CA LYS A 39 -7.10 -0.61 6.60
C LYS A 39 -7.07 0.21 7.89
N ASP A 40 -6.18 -0.11 8.81
CA ASP A 40 -5.99 0.66 10.04
C ASP A 40 -5.46 2.06 9.75
N ILE A 41 -4.57 2.20 8.76
CA ILE A 41 -4.11 3.51 8.26
C ILE A 41 -5.28 4.32 7.68
N GLU A 42 -6.14 3.72 6.86
CA GLU A 42 -7.31 4.41 6.33
C GLU A 42 -8.23 4.92 7.45
N ALA A 43 -8.51 4.06 8.43
CA ALA A 43 -9.36 4.45 9.56
C ALA A 43 -8.74 5.59 10.39
N ALA A 44 -7.43 5.53 10.61
CA ALA A 44 -6.71 6.57 11.33
C ALA A 44 -6.67 7.88 10.53
N SER A 45 -6.39 7.82 9.22
CA SER A 45 -6.35 9.00 8.35
C SER A 45 -7.71 9.71 8.27
N LEU A 46 -8.82 8.97 8.23
CA LEU A 46 -10.16 9.55 8.30
C LEU A 46 -10.43 10.26 9.62
N LYS A 47 -9.97 9.71 10.73
CA LYS A 47 -10.08 10.35 12.04
C LYS A 47 -9.30 11.66 12.11
N ASP A 48 -8.08 11.68 11.55
CA ASP A 48 -7.26 12.88 11.52
C ASP A 48 -7.80 13.91 10.52
N ALA A 49 -8.37 13.48 9.40
CA ALA A 49 -9.13 14.34 8.48
C ALA A 49 -10.35 14.97 9.15
N ALA A 50 -11.11 14.21 9.93
CA ALA A 50 -12.24 14.74 10.70
C ALA A 50 -11.81 15.75 11.78
N ALA A 51 -10.61 15.55 12.35
CA ALA A 51 -9.97 16.49 13.27
C ALA A 51 -9.33 17.71 12.55
N LYS A 52 -9.32 17.70 11.20
CA LYS A 52 -8.70 18.72 10.35
C LYS A 52 -7.18 18.87 10.62
N ASP A 53 -6.53 17.79 11.05
CA ASP A 53 -5.10 17.74 11.36
C ASP A 53 -4.32 17.34 10.10
N ALA A 54 -3.95 18.34 9.30
CA ALA A 54 -3.25 18.11 8.04
C ALA A 54 -1.84 17.53 8.24
N ASP A 55 -1.18 17.80 9.37
CA ASP A 55 0.14 17.24 9.68
C ASP A 55 0.06 15.75 9.94
N LYS A 56 -0.85 15.32 10.80
CA LYS A 56 -1.08 13.91 11.07
C LYS A 56 -1.57 13.18 9.84
N TRP A 57 -2.56 13.74 9.15
CA TRP A 57 -3.08 13.12 7.92
C TRP A 57 -1.96 12.93 6.88
N ALA A 58 -1.13 13.93 6.63
CA ALA A 58 0.00 13.82 5.71
C ALA A 58 1.07 12.83 6.17
N SER A 59 1.15 12.51 7.46
CA SER A 59 2.14 11.56 7.98
C SER A 59 1.95 10.12 7.46
N TYR A 60 0.77 9.80 6.92
CA TYR A 60 0.51 8.51 6.30
C TYR A 60 1.09 8.38 4.88
N PHE A 61 1.60 9.48 4.30
CA PHE A 61 2.21 9.49 2.97
C PHE A 61 3.73 9.38 3.04
N ALA A 62 4.31 8.72 2.02
CA ALA A 62 5.75 8.74 1.79
C ALA A 62 6.20 10.14 1.35
N GLU A 63 7.48 10.46 1.54
CA GLU A 63 8.01 11.79 1.18
C GLU A 63 7.88 12.09 -0.33
N ASP A 64 8.00 11.08 -1.17
CA ASP A 64 7.91 11.12 -2.63
C ASP A 64 6.54 10.70 -3.19
N ALA A 65 5.51 10.64 -2.35
CA ALA A 65 4.17 10.23 -2.76
C ALA A 65 3.59 11.12 -3.86
N SER A 66 2.72 10.56 -4.69
CA SER A 66 1.98 11.27 -5.74
C SER A 66 0.49 11.36 -5.40
N GLY A 67 -0.07 12.56 -5.47
CA GLY A 67 -1.51 12.82 -5.41
C GLY A 67 -2.05 13.11 -6.82
N LEU A 68 -3.07 12.36 -7.24
CA LEU A 68 -3.72 12.50 -8.55
C LEU A 68 -5.18 12.91 -8.33
N PHE A 69 -5.38 14.17 -7.95
CA PHE A 69 -6.70 14.67 -7.54
C PHE A 69 -7.42 15.35 -8.71
N PRO A 70 -8.74 15.23 -8.76
CA PRO A 70 -9.51 15.79 -9.86
C PRO A 70 -9.41 17.32 -9.92
N GLY A 71 -9.09 17.85 -11.11
CA GLY A 71 -9.00 19.29 -11.33
C GLY A 71 -7.66 19.91 -10.97
N ASP A 72 -6.77 19.17 -10.33
CA ASP A 72 -5.43 19.60 -9.99
C ASP A 72 -4.38 18.98 -10.94
N GLU A 73 -3.25 19.65 -11.11
CA GLU A 73 -2.05 19.00 -11.63
C GLU A 73 -1.58 17.92 -10.62
N MET A 74 -0.80 16.97 -11.11
CA MET A 74 -0.24 15.93 -10.24
C MET A 74 0.57 16.56 -9.09
N LEU A 75 0.15 16.27 -7.86
CA LEU A 75 0.84 16.71 -6.65
C LEU A 75 2.06 15.80 -6.41
N ASN A 76 3.24 16.38 -6.40
CA ASN A 76 4.48 15.67 -6.20
C ASN A 76 5.02 15.87 -4.80
N GLY A 77 5.09 14.80 -4.03
CA GLY A 77 5.59 14.76 -2.67
C GLY A 77 4.55 15.07 -1.60
N LYS A 78 4.81 14.54 -0.42
CA LYS A 78 3.97 14.69 0.79
C LYS A 78 3.62 16.15 1.11
N ALA A 79 4.56 17.07 0.92
CA ALA A 79 4.35 18.49 1.23
C ALA A 79 3.27 19.10 0.33
N ALA A 80 3.27 18.80 -0.97
CA ALA A 80 2.26 19.27 -1.91
C ALA A 80 0.88 18.67 -1.61
N ILE A 81 0.83 17.37 -1.31
CA ILE A 81 -0.40 16.65 -0.92
C ILE A 81 -0.97 17.26 0.37
N LYS A 82 -0.13 17.50 1.39
CA LYS A 82 -0.52 18.16 2.63
C LYS A 82 -1.12 19.54 2.38
N ALA A 83 -0.47 20.36 1.54
CA ALA A 83 -0.92 21.72 1.25
C ALA A 83 -2.31 21.72 0.56
N ALA A 84 -2.54 20.81 -0.39
CA ALA A 84 -3.83 20.63 -1.04
C ALA A 84 -4.93 20.25 -0.03
N MET A 85 -4.66 19.23 0.81
CA MET A 85 -5.63 18.79 1.82
C MET A 85 -5.89 19.83 2.92
N ALA A 86 -4.89 20.62 3.29
CA ALA A 86 -5.08 21.72 4.24
C ALA A 86 -6.10 22.75 3.75
N THR A 87 -6.22 22.95 2.43
CA THR A 87 -7.24 23.82 1.83
C THR A 87 -8.65 23.24 2.05
N TYR A 88 -8.83 21.92 1.87
CA TYR A 88 -10.10 21.26 2.19
C TYR A 88 -10.41 21.31 3.68
N PHE A 89 -9.42 21.08 4.54
CA PHE A 89 -9.60 21.12 6.00
C PHE A 89 -9.95 22.50 6.53
N ALA A 90 -9.54 23.57 5.85
CA ALA A 90 -9.94 24.93 6.18
C ALA A 90 -11.41 25.22 5.88
N ASP A 91 -12.06 24.43 5.02
CA ASP A 91 -13.47 24.58 4.71
C ASP A 91 -14.34 24.23 5.93
N PRO A 92 -15.25 25.13 6.37
CA PRO A 92 -16.13 24.86 7.51
C PRO A 92 -17.08 23.69 7.27
N ASN A 93 -17.46 23.43 6.02
CA ASN A 93 -18.37 22.33 5.65
C ASN A 93 -17.63 21.03 5.32
N PHE A 94 -16.29 21.01 5.40
CA PHE A 94 -15.54 19.80 5.08
C PHE A 94 -15.93 18.63 5.97
N SER A 95 -16.32 17.55 5.32
CA SER A 95 -16.41 16.21 5.92
C SER A 95 -16.08 15.15 4.87
N MET A 96 -15.51 14.04 5.28
CA MET A 96 -15.16 12.95 4.39
C MET A 96 -15.44 11.60 5.05
N THR A 97 -15.93 10.66 4.25
CA THR A 97 -16.03 9.24 4.62
C THR A 97 -15.48 8.38 3.48
N LEU A 98 -14.84 7.29 3.84
CA LEU A 98 -14.39 6.25 2.90
C LEU A 98 -15.10 4.94 3.25
N GLN A 99 -15.42 4.16 2.22
CA GLN A 99 -15.89 2.80 2.35
C GLN A 99 -14.99 1.91 1.50
N SER A 100 -14.04 1.25 2.13
CA SER A 100 -13.15 0.30 1.45
C SER A 100 -13.97 -0.90 0.96
N THR A 101 -13.90 -1.17 -0.34
CA THR A 101 -14.57 -2.31 -0.98
C THR A 101 -13.59 -3.45 -1.26
N ARG A 102 -12.31 -3.13 -1.34
CA ARG A 102 -11.24 -4.12 -1.58
C ARG A 102 -9.92 -3.58 -1.08
N ALA A 103 -9.16 -4.43 -0.40
CA ALA A 103 -7.74 -4.22 -0.10
C ALA A 103 -6.97 -5.51 -0.38
N MET A 104 -5.77 -5.38 -0.93
CA MET A 104 -4.89 -6.51 -1.24
C MET A 104 -3.43 -6.13 -0.98
N ALA A 105 -2.63 -7.13 -0.59
CA ALA A 105 -1.20 -7.01 -0.45
C ALA A 105 -0.48 -7.97 -1.40
N SER A 106 0.73 -7.59 -1.83
CA SER A 106 1.62 -8.44 -2.61
C SER A 106 2.10 -9.64 -1.79
N LYS A 107 2.43 -10.74 -2.45
CA LYS A 107 3.04 -11.91 -1.79
C LYS A 107 4.42 -11.58 -1.19
N GLY A 108 5.10 -10.56 -1.75
CA GLY A 108 6.39 -10.09 -1.23
C GLY A 108 6.29 -9.30 0.07
N GLY A 109 5.08 -8.87 0.47
CA GLY A 109 4.87 -8.08 1.67
C GLY A 109 5.42 -6.66 1.59
N ASP A 110 5.64 -6.14 0.39
CA ASP A 110 6.27 -4.85 0.11
C ASP A 110 5.31 -3.79 -0.45
N MET A 111 4.20 -4.24 -1.06
CA MET A 111 3.19 -3.37 -1.67
C MET A 111 1.78 -3.82 -1.30
N ALA A 112 0.89 -2.86 -1.10
CA ALA A 112 -0.53 -3.08 -0.90
C ALA A 112 -1.33 -1.97 -1.59
N TYR A 113 -2.62 -2.21 -1.80
CA TYR A 113 -3.56 -1.17 -2.19
C TYR A 113 -4.88 -1.33 -1.46
N SER A 114 -5.59 -0.24 -1.35
CA SER A 114 -7.01 -0.22 -1.02
C SER A 114 -7.78 0.59 -2.05
N GLN A 115 -9.02 0.20 -2.29
CA GLN A 115 -9.95 0.91 -3.15
C GLN A 115 -11.34 0.88 -2.57
N GLY A 116 -12.13 1.86 -2.93
CA GLY A 116 -13.51 1.94 -2.48
C GLY A 116 -14.23 3.17 -2.99
N THR A 117 -15.25 3.53 -2.27
CA THR A 117 -16.04 4.73 -2.53
C THR A 117 -15.79 5.78 -1.45
N TYR A 118 -15.97 7.04 -1.81
CA TYR A 118 -15.92 8.15 -0.86
C TYR A 118 -17.17 9.01 -0.95
N THR A 119 -17.45 9.71 0.14
CA THR A 119 -18.37 10.83 0.18
C THR A 119 -17.64 12.00 0.81
N MET A 120 -17.62 13.15 0.16
CA MET A 120 -16.95 14.37 0.63
C MET A 120 -17.92 15.54 0.50
N THR A 121 -18.08 16.32 1.58
CA THR A 121 -18.86 17.56 1.57
C THR A 121 -17.90 18.73 1.72
N VAL A 122 -18.09 19.73 0.88
CA VAL A 122 -17.35 20.98 0.87
C VAL A 122 -18.28 22.15 0.57
N THR A 123 -17.82 23.37 0.74
CA THR A 123 -18.56 24.58 0.36
C THR A 123 -18.57 24.74 -1.17
N ASN A 124 -19.74 24.82 -1.76
CA ASN A 124 -19.86 25.18 -3.17
C ASN A 124 -19.41 26.64 -3.37
N PRO A 125 -18.39 26.90 -4.21
CA PRO A 125 -17.84 28.25 -4.36
C PRO A 125 -18.81 29.28 -4.95
N LYS A 126 -19.81 28.81 -5.72
CA LYS A 126 -20.80 29.69 -6.36
C LYS A 126 -21.98 30.01 -5.43
N THR A 127 -22.46 29.03 -4.69
CA THR A 127 -23.67 29.19 -3.87
C THR A 127 -23.38 29.40 -2.38
N GLN A 128 -22.13 29.21 -1.96
CA GLN A 128 -21.69 29.27 -0.55
C GLN A 128 -22.43 28.28 0.38
N LYS A 129 -23.03 27.25 -0.20
CA LYS A 129 -23.77 26.21 0.54
C LYS A 129 -22.98 24.89 0.53
N PRO A 130 -23.22 23.99 1.50
CA PRO A 130 -22.64 22.65 1.47
C PRO A 130 -23.00 21.93 0.16
N MET A 131 -22.02 21.29 -0.45
CA MET A 131 -22.15 20.45 -1.63
C MET A 131 -21.45 19.12 -1.38
N THR A 132 -22.17 18.02 -1.63
CA THR A 132 -21.65 16.69 -1.40
C THR A 132 -21.28 16.03 -2.71
N HIS A 133 -20.04 15.56 -2.80
CA HIS A 133 -19.50 14.76 -3.88
C HIS A 133 -19.41 13.29 -3.44
N LYS A 134 -19.68 12.39 -4.39
CA LYS A 134 -19.47 10.96 -4.24
C LYS A 134 -18.56 10.47 -5.35
N GLY A 135 -17.79 9.43 -5.09
CA GLY A 135 -16.92 8.87 -6.07
C GLY A 135 -16.17 7.64 -5.57
N LYS A 136 -15.08 7.36 -6.21
CA LYS A 136 -14.22 6.22 -5.93
C LYS A 136 -12.79 6.65 -5.75
N TYR A 137 -12.04 5.87 -4.98
CA TYR A 137 -10.63 6.12 -4.68
C TYR A 137 -9.80 4.85 -4.85
N LEU A 138 -8.53 5.04 -5.05
CA LEU A 138 -7.49 4.03 -5.01
C LEU A 138 -6.26 4.62 -4.34
N THR A 139 -5.81 3.98 -3.26
CA THR A 139 -4.56 4.32 -2.59
C THR A 139 -3.60 3.14 -2.67
N VAL A 140 -2.38 3.38 -3.13
CA VAL A 140 -1.29 2.42 -3.18
C VAL A 140 -0.32 2.69 -2.03
N TYR A 141 0.07 1.64 -1.34
CA TYR A 141 0.97 1.69 -0.19
C TYR A 141 2.23 0.87 -0.45
N THR A 142 3.35 1.30 0.11
CA THR A 142 4.57 0.50 0.20
C THR A 142 5.03 0.38 1.64
N LYS A 143 5.63 -0.76 1.96
CA LYS A 143 6.25 -0.98 3.26
C LYS A 143 7.62 -0.32 3.26
N GLN A 144 7.86 0.54 4.23
CA GLN A 144 9.11 1.26 4.40
C GLN A 144 10.16 0.39 5.08
N ALA A 145 11.41 0.84 5.07
CA ALA A 145 12.53 0.11 5.69
C ALA A 145 12.36 -0.12 7.21
N ASP A 146 11.60 0.74 7.88
CA ASP A 146 11.25 0.61 9.29
C ASP A 146 10.04 -0.30 9.55
N GLY A 147 9.48 -0.91 8.50
CA GLY A 147 8.31 -1.77 8.54
C GLY A 147 6.97 -1.03 8.52
N SER A 148 6.95 0.29 8.58
CA SER A 148 5.71 1.07 8.47
C SER A 148 5.17 1.06 7.03
N TRP A 149 3.85 1.15 6.88
CA TRP A 149 3.22 1.34 5.60
C TRP A 149 2.97 2.82 5.31
N LYS A 150 3.27 3.27 4.08
CA LYS A 150 3.01 4.64 3.63
C LYS A 150 2.33 4.62 2.28
N ALA A 151 1.35 5.51 2.09
CA ALA A 151 0.76 5.78 0.79
C ALA A 151 1.81 6.41 -0.13
N VAL A 152 1.98 5.85 -1.33
CA VAL A 152 2.89 6.33 -2.36
C VAL A 152 2.17 6.89 -3.57
N ALA A 153 0.92 6.51 -3.78
CA ALA A 153 0.04 7.12 -4.77
C ALA A 153 -1.39 7.11 -4.26
N ASP A 154 -2.07 8.23 -4.42
CA ASP A 154 -3.46 8.38 -4.03
C ASP A 154 -4.23 9.09 -5.13
N THR A 155 -5.38 8.52 -5.49
CA THR A 155 -6.27 9.10 -6.50
C THR A 155 -7.71 8.92 -6.09
N PHE A 156 -8.51 9.93 -6.39
CA PHE A 156 -9.95 9.83 -6.33
C PHE A 156 -10.58 10.52 -7.55
N ASN A 157 -11.77 10.10 -7.92
CA ASN A 157 -12.54 10.73 -8.98
C ASN A 157 -14.02 10.75 -8.66
N SER A 158 -14.68 11.84 -9.06
CA SER A 158 -16.11 12.04 -8.84
C SER A 158 -16.94 11.15 -9.77
N ASP A 159 -18.10 10.70 -9.29
CA ASP A 159 -19.12 10.04 -10.09
C ASP A 159 -20.01 11.03 -10.86
N SER A 160 -19.92 12.32 -10.53
CA SER A 160 -20.62 13.41 -11.19
C SER A 160 -19.62 14.26 -11.98
N PRO A 161 -20.03 14.89 -13.09
CA PRO A 161 -19.24 15.92 -13.76
C PRO A 161 -18.87 17.03 -12.75
N MET A 162 -17.61 17.45 -12.81
CA MET A 162 -17.09 18.58 -12.03
C MET A 162 -17.31 19.89 -12.78
#